data_746896988286c6ab516cdec2c79ee3e9
#
_entry.id   746896988286c6ab516cdec2c79ee3e9
#
_cell.length_a   1.000
_cell.length_b   1.000
_cell.length_c   1.000
_cell.angle_alpha   90.00
_cell.angle_beta   90.00
_cell.angle_gamma   90.00
#
_symmetry.space_group_name_H-M   'P 1'
#
loop_
_entity.id
_entity.type
_entity.pdbx_description
1 polymer ?
#
loop_
_entity_poly.entity_id
_entity_poly.type
_entity_poly.pdbx_seq_one_letter_code
_entity_poly.pdbx_strand_id
1 'polypeptide(L)'
;DAGEMVALSVQDDGVHVDIVRDFYHDWNTEAIVPYETERRANPLLAKGSERVVQEGSDAVVTETYRDTYENGVIVSTDLVGTTDEAPVTEIVEYGTMVTSVSRDDRISSVHYNDDGQGGYLTFVSGDTMAFSYKTICNATAYSTKGYTASGYRTEMGNIAVDPSVFPYGTRFFIQTTNGSWVYGMA
;
A
#
# COMPACT_ATOMS: atom_id res chain seq x y z
N ASP A 1 32.13 27.06 -35.75
CA ASP A 1 31.58 25.77 -36.21
C ASP A 1 31.55 24.79 -35.05
N ALA A 2 30.52 23.99 -34.97
CA ALA A 2 30.27 23.09 -33.82
C ALA A 2 31.32 21.96 -33.65
N GLY A 3 32.24 21.82 -34.56
CA GLY A 3 33.30 20.80 -34.56
C GLY A 3 34.71 21.38 -34.35
N GLU A 4 34.86 22.56 -33.80
CA GLU A 4 36.16 23.21 -33.63
C GLU A 4 36.28 23.82 -32.23
N MET A 5 37.37 23.55 -31.54
CA MET A 5 37.78 24.27 -30.33
C MET A 5 38.92 25.20 -30.67
N VAL A 6 38.84 26.42 -30.14
CA VAL A 6 39.87 27.44 -30.35
C VAL A 6 40.63 27.68 -29.05
N ALA A 7 41.91 27.39 -29.04
CA ALA A 7 42.81 27.71 -27.95
C ALA A 7 43.59 29.00 -28.29
N LEU A 8 43.62 29.94 -27.36
CA LEU A 8 44.39 31.18 -27.47
C LEU A 8 45.54 31.12 -26.47
N SER A 9 46.75 31.31 -26.95
CA SER A 9 47.92 31.48 -26.11
C SER A 9 48.67 32.77 -26.45
N VAL A 10 49.20 33.43 -25.42
CA VAL A 10 50.03 34.64 -25.59
C VAL A 10 51.45 34.24 -25.33
N GLN A 11 52.28 34.47 -26.31
CA GLN A 11 53.73 34.20 -26.23
C GLN A 11 54.48 35.54 -26.47
N ASP A 12 55.78 35.53 -26.28
CA ASP A 12 56.58 36.73 -26.41
C ASP A 12 56.58 37.35 -27.83
N ASP A 13 56.26 36.51 -28.83
CA ASP A 13 56.17 36.89 -30.24
C ASP A 13 54.75 37.22 -30.71
N GLY A 14 53.71 37.14 -29.81
CA GLY A 14 52.36 37.49 -30.13
C GLY A 14 51.27 36.59 -29.55
N VAL A 15 50.07 36.72 -30.12
CA VAL A 15 48.93 35.84 -29.80
C VAL A 15 48.87 34.69 -30.81
N HIS A 16 48.95 33.50 -30.29
CA HIS A 16 48.79 32.27 -31.08
C HIS A 16 47.34 31.77 -30.98
N VAL A 17 46.81 31.37 -32.12
CA VAL A 17 45.47 30.81 -32.22
C VAL A 17 45.64 29.39 -32.74
N ASP A 18 45.32 28.42 -31.87
CA ASP A 18 45.32 27.02 -32.23
C ASP A 18 43.86 26.56 -32.44
N ILE A 19 43.60 26.00 -33.60
CA ILE A 19 42.29 25.39 -33.88
C ILE A 19 42.41 23.89 -33.68
N VAL A 20 41.73 23.40 -32.63
CA VAL A 20 41.73 21.97 -32.31
C VAL A 20 40.43 21.37 -32.89
N ARG A 21 40.58 20.35 -33.69
CA ARG A 21 39.49 19.64 -34.36
C ARG A 21 39.27 18.24 -33.82
N ASP A 22 40.23 17.75 -33.01
CA ASP A 22 40.15 16.48 -32.32
C ASP A 22 39.91 16.76 -30.84
N PHE A 23 38.69 16.55 -30.37
CA PHE A 23 38.28 16.83 -28.98
C PHE A 23 37.07 15.98 -28.59
N TYR A 24 36.72 16.05 -27.34
CA TYR A 24 35.51 15.43 -26.78
C TYR A 24 34.50 16.51 -26.38
N HIS A 25 33.22 16.20 -26.57
CA HIS A 25 32.12 17.02 -26.10
C HIS A 25 31.14 16.12 -25.35
N ASP A 26 31.00 16.38 -24.03
CA ASP A 26 30.06 15.65 -23.21
C ASP A 26 28.72 16.43 -23.18
N TRP A 27 27.63 15.68 -23.32
CA TRP A 27 26.28 16.23 -23.22
C TRP A 27 25.38 15.25 -22.51
N ASN A 28 24.29 15.77 -21.88
CA ASN A 28 23.38 14.99 -21.07
C ASN A 28 22.00 14.93 -21.70
N THR A 29 21.35 13.80 -21.50
CA THR A 29 19.90 13.64 -21.66
C THR A 29 19.30 13.21 -20.35
N GLU A 30 18.08 13.67 -20.07
CA GLU A 30 17.35 13.32 -18.87
C GLU A 30 16.07 12.57 -19.25
N ALA A 31 15.79 11.50 -18.49
CA ALA A 31 14.56 10.74 -18.59
C ALA A 31 13.91 10.65 -17.20
N ILE A 32 12.61 10.90 -17.14
CA ILE A 32 11.83 10.72 -15.91
C ILE A 32 11.35 9.28 -15.87
N VAL A 33 11.66 8.58 -14.79
CA VAL A 33 11.13 7.27 -14.47
C VAL A 33 10.03 7.47 -13.42
N PRO A 34 8.75 7.30 -13.77
CA PRO A 34 7.66 7.53 -12.85
C PRO A 34 7.66 6.48 -11.73
N TYR A 35 7.18 6.88 -10.55
CA TYR A 35 6.96 5.96 -9.45
C TYR A 35 5.75 5.06 -9.69
N GLU A 36 5.73 3.93 -8.99
CA GLU A 36 4.59 3.01 -8.95
C GLU A 36 3.79 3.21 -7.66
N THR A 37 2.48 2.92 -7.70
CA THR A 37 1.61 2.94 -6.52
C THR A 37 1.29 1.52 -6.09
N GLU A 38 1.68 1.14 -4.86
CA GLU A 38 1.30 -0.10 -4.21
C GLU A 38 0.09 0.12 -3.30
N ARG A 39 -0.94 -0.72 -3.42
CA ARG A 39 -2.15 -0.66 -2.59
C ARG A 39 -2.15 -1.80 -1.58
N ARG A 40 -2.29 -1.48 -0.30
CA ARG A 40 -2.30 -2.44 0.81
C ARG A 40 -3.62 -2.39 1.58
N ALA A 41 -4.18 -3.55 1.89
CA ALA A 41 -5.36 -3.62 2.74
C ALA A 41 -5.00 -3.31 4.20
N ASN A 42 -5.77 -2.42 4.84
CA ASN A 42 -5.66 -2.13 6.27
C ASN A 42 -6.93 -2.58 7.00
N PRO A 43 -6.84 -3.64 7.84
CA PRO A 43 -7.99 -4.22 8.54
C PRO A 43 -8.57 -3.33 9.63
N LEU A 44 -7.87 -2.27 10.02
CA LEU A 44 -8.29 -1.34 11.07
C LEU A 44 -8.75 0.01 10.51
N LEU A 45 -8.67 0.21 9.20
CA LEU A 45 -9.16 1.39 8.52
C LEU A 45 -10.58 1.13 7.99
N ALA A 46 -11.47 2.09 8.17
CA ALA A 46 -12.86 1.96 7.72
C ALA A 46 -12.94 1.71 6.21
N LYS A 47 -13.80 0.79 5.78
CA LYS A 47 -14.02 0.49 4.36
C LYS A 47 -14.47 1.75 3.62
N GLY A 48 -13.84 2.01 2.48
CA GLY A 48 -14.03 3.23 1.69
C GLY A 48 -13.13 4.40 2.07
N SER A 49 -12.30 4.25 3.13
CA SER A 49 -11.25 5.21 3.46
C SER A 49 -9.92 4.75 2.87
N GLU A 50 -9.08 5.71 2.51
CA GLU A 50 -7.72 5.49 2.05
C GLU A 50 -6.77 6.48 2.74
N ARG A 51 -5.52 6.10 2.88
CA ARG A 51 -4.46 7.00 3.32
C ARG A 51 -3.15 6.66 2.63
N VAL A 52 -2.41 7.68 2.27
CA VAL A 52 -1.03 7.54 1.81
C VAL A 52 -0.16 7.35 3.06
N VAL A 53 0.62 6.28 3.10
CA VAL A 53 1.57 5.99 4.19
C VAL A 53 3.01 6.21 3.76
N GLN A 54 3.24 6.25 2.45
CA GLN A 54 4.49 6.61 1.84
C GLN A 54 4.20 7.37 0.55
N GLU A 55 4.68 8.61 0.46
CA GLU A 55 4.60 9.39 -0.77
C GLU A 55 5.53 8.81 -1.83
N GLY A 56 5.06 8.78 -3.08
CA GLY A 56 5.87 8.42 -4.24
C GLY A 56 6.74 9.57 -4.71
N SER A 57 7.83 9.24 -5.36
CA SER A 57 8.71 10.22 -6.03
C SER A 57 9.28 9.63 -7.30
N ASP A 58 9.12 10.34 -8.41
CA ASP A 58 9.78 10.00 -9.66
C ASP A 58 11.29 10.09 -9.52
N ALA A 59 12.00 9.26 -10.26
CA ALA A 59 13.44 9.40 -10.42
C ALA A 59 13.78 10.12 -11.71
N VAL A 60 14.89 10.84 -11.71
CA VAL A 60 15.48 11.44 -12.92
C VAL A 60 16.75 10.66 -13.25
N VAL A 61 16.73 9.96 -14.36
CA VAL A 61 17.90 9.28 -14.89
C VAL A 61 18.59 10.22 -15.86
N THR A 62 19.84 10.58 -15.58
CA THR A 62 20.68 11.39 -16.46
C THR A 62 21.69 10.48 -17.12
N GLU A 63 21.65 10.41 -18.44
CA GLU A 63 22.66 9.74 -19.26
C GLU A 63 23.62 10.77 -19.81
N THR A 64 24.92 10.54 -19.63
CA THR A 64 25.98 11.38 -20.18
C THR A 64 26.57 10.68 -21.38
N TYR A 65 26.48 11.34 -22.50
CA TYR A 65 27.08 10.88 -23.76
C TYR A 65 28.33 11.70 -24.07
N ARG A 66 29.28 11.06 -24.73
CA ARG A 66 30.50 11.69 -25.23
C ARG A 66 30.57 11.57 -26.73
N ASP A 67 30.57 12.71 -27.40
CA ASP A 67 30.90 12.80 -28.82
C ASP A 67 32.40 12.96 -28.97
N THR A 68 33.02 12.09 -29.77
CA THR A 68 34.42 12.18 -30.16
C THR A 68 34.51 12.81 -31.55
N TYR A 69 35.31 13.87 -31.65
CA TYR A 69 35.52 14.59 -32.89
C TYR A 69 36.92 14.31 -33.41
N GLU A 70 37.03 13.96 -34.69
CA GLU A 70 38.27 13.88 -35.47
C GLU A 70 38.14 14.77 -36.70
N ASN A 71 39.10 15.65 -36.91
CA ASN A 71 39.07 16.64 -38.01
C ASN A 71 37.73 17.45 -38.04
N GLY A 72 37.13 17.74 -36.88
CA GLY A 72 35.90 18.49 -36.80
C GLY A 72 34.63 17.71 -37.14
N VAL A 73 34.70 16.38 -37.27
CA VAL A 73 33.56 15.49 -37.55
C VAL A 73 33.37 14.51 -36.39
N ILE A 74 32.14 14.27 -35.96
CA ILE A 74 31.83 13.26 -34.96
C ILE A 74 32.12 11.88 -35.56
N VAL A 75 33.03 11.13 -34.93
CA VAL A 75 33.41 9.77 -35.30
C VAL A 75 32.77 8.72 -34.41
N SER A 76 32.47 9.07 -33.15
CA SER A 76 31.69 8.22 -32.24
C SER A 76 30.85 9.03 -31.27
N THR A 77 29.77 8.44 -30.77
CA THR A 77 28.96 8.89 -29.65
C THR A 77 28.84 7.72 -28.68
N ASP A 78 29.40 7.87 -27.49
CA ASP A 78 29.47 6.79 -26.51
C ASP A 78 28.76 7.19 -25.21
N LEU A 79 27.99 6.27 -24.62
CA LEU A 79 27.45 6.46 -23.26
C LEU A 79 28.60 6.32 -22.25
N VAL A 80 28.97 7.42 -21.57
CA VAL A 80 30.11 7.45 -20.65
C VAL A 80 29.70 7.53 -19.18
N GLY A 81 28.42 7.80 -18.90
CA GLY A 81 27.91 7.84 -17.53
C GLY A 81 26.38 7.75 -17.48
N THR A 82 25.88 7.17 -16.39
CA THR A 82 24.46 7.14 -16.06
C THR A 82 24.32 7.38 -14.56
N THR A 83 23.43 8.30 -14.17
CA THR A 83 22.98 8.39 -12.78
C THR A 83 21.78 7.47 -12.62
N ASP A 84 21.87 6.54 -11.68
CA ASP A 84 20.85 5.51 -11.45
C ASP A 84 20.14 5.80 -10.12
N GLU A 85 19.18 6.70 -10.14
CA GLU A 85 18.26 6.91 -9.03
C GLU A 85 16.99 6.09 -9.28
N ALA A 86 16.61 5.26 -8.29
CA ALA A 86 15.37 4.51 -8.36
C ALA A 86 14.20 5.37 -7.88
N PRO A 87 13.02 5.30 -8.54
CA PRO A 87 11.83 5.97 -8.06
C PRO A 87 11.39 5.40 -6.71
N VAL A 88 10.78 6.24 -5.88
CA VAL A 88 10.20 5.83 -4.60
C VAL A 88 8.75 5.44 -4.83
N THR A 89 8.42 4.18 -4.53
CA THR A 89 7.03 3.67 -4.66
C THR A 89 6.10 4.39 -3.68
N GLU A 90 4.97 4.89 -4.17
CA GLU A 90 3.88 5.33 -3.31
C GLU A 90 3.20 4.12 -2.66
N ILE A 91 2.87 4.22 -1.36
CA ILE A 91 2.11 3.18 -0.66
C ILE A 91 0.81 3.79 -0.15
N VAL A 92 -0.31 3.27 -0.67
CA VAL A 92 -1.66 3.65 -0.27
C VAL A 92 -2.33 2.50 0.47
N GLU A 93 -2.72 2.73 1.72
CA GLU A 93 -3.56 1.81 2.45
C GLU A 93 -5.04 2.08 2.17
N TYR A 94 -5.80 1.02 1.90
CA TYR A 94 -7.26 1.09 1.78
C TYR A 94 -7.94 0.30 2.89
N GLY A 95 -9.02 0.85 3.41
CA GLY A 95 -9.76 0.27 4.52
C GLY A 95 -10.61 -0.92 4.11
N THR A 96 -10.64 -1.94 4.99
CA THR A 96 -11.50 -3.13 4.87
C THR A 96 -12.46 -3.29 6.04
N MET A 97 -12.35 -2.44 7.09
CA MET A 97 -13.15 -2.56 8.29
C MET A 97 -14.59 -2.09 8.06
N VAL A 98 -15.54 -2.97 8.37
CA VAL A 98 -16.98 -2.71 8.29
C VAL A 98 -17.63 -2.78 9.68
N THR A 99 -18.80 -2.17 9.84
CA THR A 99 -19.59 -2.22 11.06
C THR A 99 -20.66 -3.31 11.05
N SER A 100 -20.89 -3.94 9.89
CA SER A 100 -21.83 -5.05 9.71
C SER A 100 -21.42 -5.91 8.54
N VAL A 101 -21.70 -7.19 8.62
CA VAL A 101 -21.48 -8.18 7.54
C VAL A 101 -22.78 -8.90 7.24
N SER A 102 -22.87 -9.47 6.03
CA SER A 102 -23.94 -10.42 5.70
C SER A 102 -23.85 -11.66 6.60
N ARG A 103 -25.01 -12.23 6.96
CA ARG A 103 -25.07 -13.52 7.68
C ARG A 103 -24.49 -14.68 6.89
N ASP A 104 -24.45 -14.57 5.57
CA ASP A 104 -23.92 -15.59 4.66
C ASP A 104 -22.41 -15.49 4.48
N ASP A 105 -21.80 -14.35 4.91
CA ASP A 105 -20.38 -14.18 4.83
C ASP A 105 -19.67 -14.93 5.97
N ARG A 106 -18.69 -15.73 5.61
CA ARG A 106 -18.01 -16.63 6.54
C ARG A 106 -16.69 -16.01 7.01
N ILE A 107 -16.36 -16.28 8.27
CA ILE A 107 -15.06 -15.92 8.83
C ILE A 107 -14.00 -16.81 8.19
N SER A 108 -12.99 -16.18 7.61
CA SER A 108 -11.82 -16.84 7.04
C SER A 108 -10.66 -16.91 8.03
N SER A 109 -10.48 -15.88 8.87
CA SER A 109 -9.45 -15.87 9.91
C SER A 109 -9.82 -14.96 11.08
N VAL A 110 -9.15 -15.18 12.21
CA VAL A 110 -9.27 -14.38 13.43
C VAL A 110 -7.89 -13.89 13.81
N HIS A 111 -7.77 -12.59 14.01
CA HIS A 111 -6.53 -11.95 14.46
C HIS A 111 -6.76 -11.38 15.86
N TYR A 112 -5.89 -11.74 16.79
CA TYR A 112 -5.93 -11.27 18.17
C TYR A 112 -4.90 -10.16 18.38
N ASN A 113 -5.25 -9.18 19.19
CA ASN A 113 -4.30 -8.22 19.74
C ASN A 113 -3.31 -8.93 20.68
N ASP A 114 -2.23 -8.25 21.04
CA ASP A 114 -1.18 -8.81 21.92
C ASP A 114 -1.72 -9.22 23.30
N ASP A 115 -2.80 -8.58 23.78
CA ASP A 115 -3.49 -8.93 25.03
C ASP A 115 -4.35 -10.21 24.92
N GLY A 116 -4.56 -10.70 23.69
CA GLY A 116 -5.36 -11.89 23.41
C GLY A 116 -6.88 -11.72 23.62
N GLN A 117 -7.36 -10.52 23.93
CA GLN A 117 -8.78 -10.25 24.20
C GLN A 117 -9.52 -9.68 23.00
N GLY A 118 -9.04 -8.57 22.47
CA GLY A 118 -9.59 -7.92 21.29
C GLY A 118 -8.90 -8.35 20.01
N GLY A 119 -9.34 -7.76 18.88
CA GLY A 119 -8.74 -8.02 17.57
C GLY A 119 -9.71 -7.73 16.43
N TYR A 120 -9.51 -8.44 15.33
CA TYR A 120 -10.43 -8.36 14.19
C TYR A 120 -10.65 -9.74 13.53
N LEU A 121 -11.82 -9.88 12.92
CA LEU A 121 -12.20 -11.00 12.08
C LEU A 121 -11.98 -10.60 10.63
N THR A 122 -11.50 -11.52 9.81
CA THR A 122 -11.49 -11.38 8.35
C THR A 122 -12.54 -12.31 7.76
N PHE A 123 -13.32 -11.81 6.84
CA PHE A 123 -14.38 -12.54 6.16
C PHE A 123 -13.92 -13.01 4.76
N VAL A 124 -14.64 -13.95 4.18
CA VAL A 124 -14.35 -14.46 2.84
C VAL A 124 -14.49 -13.36 1.77
N SER A 125 -15.35 -12.38 2.00
CA SER A 125 -15.47 -11.19 1.15
C SER A 125 -14.22 -10.31 1.13
N GLY A 126 -13.28 -10.50 2.07
CA GLY A 126 -12.13 -9.62 2.32
C GLY A 126 -12.44 -8.49 3.30
N ASP A 127 -13.68 -8.33 3.73
CA ASP A 127 -14.05 -7.35 4.76
C ASP A 127 -13.50 -7.77 6.12
N THR A 128 -13.28 -6.80 7.00
CA THR A 128 -12.84 -7.03 8.37
C THR A 128 -13.80 -6.41 9.36
N MET A 129 -13.90 -6.98 10.56
CA MET A 129 -14.69 -6.42 11.66
C MET A 129 -13.95 -6.55 12.97
N ALA A 130 -13.75 -5.43 13.65
CA ALA A 130 -13.11 -5.42 14.96
C ALA A 130 -14.03 -6.05 16.03
N PHE A 131 -13.44 -6.73 16.98
CA PHE A 131 -14.09 -7.16 18.22
C PHE A 131 -13.25 -6.73 19.43
N SER A 132 -13.92 -6.44 20.52
CA SER A 132 -13.28 -5.90 21.74
C SER A 132 -13.01 -6.92 22.81
N TYR A 133 -13.69 -8.07 22.77
CA TYR A 133 -13.63 -9.05 23.83
C TYR A 133 -13.85 -10.47 23.32
N LYS A 134 -13.13 -11.41 23.94
CA LYS A 134 -13.26 -12.85 23.73
C LYS A 134 -13.51 -13.56 25.06
N THR A 135 -14.47 -14.47 25.09
CA THR A 135 -14.73 -15.32 26.22
C THR A 135 -15.10 -16.73 25.79
N ILE A 136 -14.96 -17.67 26.72
CA ILE A 136 -15.43 -19.04 26.53
C ILE A 136 -16.65 -19.24 27.45
N CYS A 137 -17.73 -19.73 26.88
CA CYS A 137 -18.96 -19.97 27.62
C CYS A 137 -19.61 -21.30 27.18
N ASN A 138 -20.51 -21.81 28.03
CA ASN A 138 -21.39 -22.90 27.65
C ASN A 138 -22.62 -22.27 26.94
N ALA A 139 -22.88 -22.68 25.73
CA ALA A 139 -24.02 -22.24 24.94
C ALA A 139 -24.99 -23.40 24.71
N THR A 140 -26.28 -23.14 24.87
CA THR A 140 -27.36 -24.07 24.56
C THR A 140 -28.24 -23.47 23.48
N ALA A 141 -28.71 -24.31 22.54
CA ALA A 141 -29.65 -23.90 21.52
C ALA A 141 -31.04 -24.45 21.86
N TYR A 142 -32.05 -23.62 21.69
CA TYR A 142 -33.44 -24.03 21.85
C TYR A 142 -34.29 -23.39 20.75
N SER A 143 -35.43 -24.03 20.45
CA SER A 143 -36.41 -23.51 19.52
C SER A 143 -37.67 -23.12 20.28
N THR A 144 -38.06 -21.87 20.23
CA THR A 144 -39.28 -21.36 20.83
C THR A 144 -39.97 -20.39 19.87
N LYS A 145 -41.28 -20.24 20.05
CA LYS A 145 -42.07 -19.21 19.34
C LYS A 145 -42.53 -18.16 20.34
N GLY A 146 -42.40 -16.91 19.97
CA GLY A 146 -42.81 -15.81 20.84
C GLY A 146 -41.94 -14.56 20.64
N TYR A 147 -41.78 -13.83 21.74
CA TYR A 147 -40.97 -12.61 21.78
C TYR A 147 -39.83 -12.80 22.78
N THR A 148 -38.70 -12.17 22.46
CA THR A 148 -37.57 -12.08 23.37
C THR A 148 -37.86 -11.12 24.51
N ALA A 149 -37.03 -11.14 25.56
CA ALA A 149 -37.11 -10.20 26.66
C ALA A 149 -36.90 -8.74 26.20
N SER A 150 -36.20 -8.52 25.10
CA SER A 150 -36.00 -7.21 24.46
C SER A 150 -37.14 -6.80 23.51
N GLY A 151 -38.23 -7.60 23.43
CA GLY A 151 -39.43 -7.30 22.64
C GLY A 151 -39.41 -7.67 21.18
N TYR A 152 -38.33 -8.31 20.68
CA TYR A 152 -38.24 -8.77 19.30
C TYR A 152 -38.86 -10.17 19.15
N ARG A 153 -39.37 -10.46 17.97
CA ARG A 153 -39.85 -11.82 17.66
C ARG A 153 -38.66 -12.79 17.67
N THR A 154 -38.85 -13.98 18.31
CA THR A 154 -37.82 -15.02 18.31
C THR A 154 -37.58 -15.55 16.91
N GLU A 155 -36.34 -15.47 16.45
CA GLU A 155 -35.87 -15.95 15.15
C GLU A 155 -34.44 -16.45 15.22
N MET A 156 -33.98 -17.09 14.14
CA MET A 156 -32.61 -17.54 14.04
C MET A 156 -31.66 -16.33 14.12
N GLY A 157 -30.65 -16.41 15.00
CA GLY A 157 -29.67 -15.35 15.23
C GLY A 157 -29.98 -14.50 16.47
N ASN A 158 -31.12 -14.70 17.15
CA ASN A 158 -31.31 -14.12 18.47
C ASN A 158 -30.54 -14.95 19.50
N ILE A 159 -29.81 -14.26 20.39
CA ILE A 159 -29.03 -14.87 21.46
C ILE A 159 -29.57 -14.40 22.78
N ALA A 160 -30.01 -15.35 23.64
CA ALA A 160 -30.41 -15.04 24.99
C ALA A 160 -29.16 -14.90 25.88
N VAL A 161 -29.05 -13.79 26.55
CA VAL A 161 -27.90 -13.43 27.40
C VAL A 161 -28.38 -12.85 28.72
N ASP A 162 -27.50 -12.83 29.72
CA ASP A 162 -27.69 -11.99 30.90
C ASP A 162 -27.32 -10.55 30.53
N PRO A 163 -28.29 -9.59 30.55
CA PRO A 163 -28.04 -8.20 30.13
C PRO A 163 -27.12 -7.45 31.10
N SER A 164 -26.86 -7.97 32.30
CA SER A 164 -25.85 -7.42 33.19
C SER A 164 -24.42 -7.74 32.76
N VAL A 165 -24.25 -8.79 31.97
CA VAL A 165 -22.94 -9.24 31.40
C VAL A 165 -22.80 -8.76 29.96
N PHE A 166 -23.82 -8.97 29.16
CA PHE A 166 -23.87 -8.55 27.75
C PHE A 166 -25.10 -7.71 27.50
N PRO A 167 -24.95 -6.40 27.35
CA PRO A 167 -26.09 -5.50 27.05
C PRO A 167 -26.84 -5.92 25.78
N TYR A 168 -28.15 -5.65 25.74
CA TYR A 168 -28.95 -5.85 24.51
C TYR A 168 -28.36 -5.07 23.32
N GLY A 169 -28.35 -5.72 22.15
CA GLY A 169 -27.71 -5.22 20.95
C GLY A 169 -26.25 -5.65 20.81
N THR A 170 -25.68 -6.38 21.80
CA THR A 170 -24.35 -6.97 21.65
C THR A 170 -24.34 -7.98 20.51
N ARG A 171 -23.37 -7.86 19.62
CA ARG A 171 -23.17 -8.77 18.50
C ARG A 171 -22.16 -9.85 18.88
N PHE A 172 -22.46 -11.08 18.48
CA PHE A 172 -21.65 -12.25 18.78
C PHE A 172 -21.23 -12.96 17.52
N PHE A 173 -19.97 -13.37 17.50
CA PHE A 173 -19.46 -14.39 16.61
C PHE A 173 -19.05 -15.58 17.48
N ILE A 174 -19.82 -16.65 17.41
CA ILE A 174 -19.66 -17.82 18.26
C ILE A 174 -18.98 -18.91 17.45
N GLN A 175 -17.77 -19.30 17.86
CA GLN A 175 -17.13 -20.50 17.33
C GLN A 175 -17.57 -21.71 18.15
N THR A 176 -18.18 -22.66 17.48
CA THR A 176 -18.61 -23.92 18.10
C THR A 176 -17.45 -24.90 18.18
N THR A 177 -17.58 -25.94 18.99
CA THR A 177 -16.52 -26.96 19.18
C THR A 177 -16.15 -27.72 17.91
N ASN A 178 -17.03 -27.77 16.92
CA ASN A 178 -16.73 -28.35 15.60
C ASN A 178 -16.07 -27.35 14.62
N GLY A 179 -15.74 -26.14 15.09
CA GLY A 179 -15.11 -25.11 14.28
C GLY A 179 -16.06 -24.24 13.46
N SER A 180 -17.37 -24.53 13.46
CA SER A 180 -18.36 -23.72 12.75
C SER A 180 -18.58 -22.38 13.47
N TRP A 181 -18.94 -21.34 12.70
CA TRP A 181 -19.25 -20.02 13.24
C TRP A 181 -20.74 -19.71 13.17
N VAL A 182 -21.25 -19.10 14.20
CA VAL A 182 -22.63 -18.60 14.28
C VAL A 182 -22.58 -17.11 14.62
N TYR A 183 -23.27 -16.32 13.81
CA TYR A 183 -23.47 -14.90 14.07
C TYR A 183 -24.85 -14.67 14.72
N GLY A 184 -24.87 -13.85 15.73
CA GLY A 184 -26.11 -13.49 16.40
C GLY A 184 -26.02 -12.17 17.17
N MET A 185 -27.17 -11.74 17.70
CA MET A 185 -27.32 -10.51 18.47
C MET A 185 -28.17 -10.77 19.71
N ALA A 186 -27.76 -10.19 20.85
CA ALA A 186 -28.50 -10.21 22.10
C ALA A 186 -29.70 -9.25 22.07
#